data_74182c2732eb500d8177399a0df3d0a1
#
_entry.id   74182c2732eb500d8177399a0df3d0a1
#
_cell.length_a   1.000
_cell.length_b   1.000
_cell.length_c   1.000
_cell.angle_alpha   90.00
_cell.angle_beta   90.00
_cell.angle_gamma   90.00
#
_symmetry.space_group_name_H-M   'P 1'
#
loop_
_entity.id
_entity.type
_entity.pdbx_description
1 polymer ?
#
loop_
_entity_poly.entity_id
_entity_poly.type
_entity_poly.pdbx_seq_one_letter_code
_entity_poly.pdbx_strand_id
1 'polypeptide(L)'
;MRTVFIGAHEEPNGVNSYTYNLALELKKRGFESFVISFGSCNKVTDYKGVKIKQYRTWGNTMTSIPVLYLKSLPYLIKYRKEIDMVMYQTVTFSVIPSLIVRLFGMKSSAIIHSLAEDSPKHGKMMKRFLMASMRLALAFTKNVVTISCTKAKEVYNRYHKSCKVLPCGVFLPINKELNTDILEKNEIQVGKFFLTIGRIDPIKNYEVLIDAFKKHNHVNYQLVIGGDINNAYGRTIVERAKGCKNIIFPGIVYGDAKIALLKNCMAYCLVSSSEGLPIALLEGMSYGKIPVVTRIPSIQEVLEKYKIGLWSTVKNVEEVTANMIAIEKDFNTLKVQGKTARQIVEDNYTWPQICDRYLELVKEF
;
A
#
# COMPACT_ATOMS: atom_id res chain seq x y z
N MET A 1 -21.89 -15.63 -4.38
CA MET A 1 -20.46 -15.93 -4.14
C MET A 1 -20.08 -15.44 -2.76
N ARG A 2 -19.45 -16.30 -1.97
CA ARG A 2 -18.93 -15.99 -0.63
C ARG A 2 -17.39 -16.11 -0.64
N THR A 3 -16.70 -15.01 -0.35
CA THR A 3 -15.24 -14.99 -0.22
C THR A 3 -14.82 -14.86 1.23
N VAL A 4 -13.85 -15.67 1.66
CA VAL A 4 -13.23 -15.60 2.99
C VAL A 4 -11.80 -15.07 2.84
N PHE A 5 -11.52 -13.92 3.42
CA PHE A 5 -10.17 -13.33 3.49
C PHE A 5 -9.52 -13.71 4.81
N ILE A 6 -8.28 -14.19 4.80
CA ILE A 6 -7.56 -14.62 6.00
C ILE A 6 -6.19 -13.96 6.06
N GLY A 7 -5.86 -13.31 7.18
CA GLY A 7 -4.54 -12.73 7.43
C GLY A 7 -4.53 -11.21 7.63
N ALA A 8 -5.69 -10.57 7.78
CA ALA A 8 -5.76 -9.16 8.17
C ALA A 8 -5.34 -8.98 9.65
N HIS A 9 -4.87 -7.79 10.01
CA HIS A 9 -4.47 -7.41 11.36
C HIS A 9 -5.51 -6.44 11.99
N GLU A 10 -5.50 -6.28 13.30
CA GLU A 10 -6.35 -5.30 14.00
C GLU A 10 -5.91 -3.86 13.69
N GLU A 11 -4.60 -3.64 13.62
CA GLU A 11 -4.05 -2.30 13.37
C GLU A 11 -4.11 -1.89 11.90
N PRO A 12 -4.29 -0.58 11.61
CA PRO A 12 -4.29 -0.08 10.25
C PRO A 12 -2.96 -0.34 9.53
N ASN A 13 -2.99 -1.00 8.38
CA ASN A 13 -1.84 -1.20 7.50
C ASN A 13 -2.31 -1.41 6.05
N GLY A 14 -1.39 -1.46 5.09
CA GLY A 14 -1.72 -1.60 3.67
C GLY A 14 -2.45 -2.91 3.34
N VAL A 15 -2.11 -4.02 4.00
CA VAL A 15 -2.78 -5.33 3.82
C VAL A 15 -4.22 -5.27 4.31
N ASN A 16 -4.45 -4.61 5.46
CA ASN A 16 -5.80 -4.43 6.00
C ASN A 16 -6.65 -3.56 5.09
N SER A 17 -6.11 -2.43 4.63
CA SER A 17 -6.79 -1.55 3.69
C SER A 17 -7.17 -2.30 2.42
N TYR A 18 -6.28 -3.13 1.87
CA TYR A 18 -6.57 -3.98 0.73
C TYR A 18 -7.72 -4.94 1.02
N THR A 19 -7.62 -5.69 2.12
CA THR A 19 -8.59 -6.72 2.49
C THR A 19 -9.98 -6.14 2.73
N TYR A 20 -10.07 -5.10 3.57
CA TYR A 20 -11.36 -4.52 3.95
C TYR A 20 -12.04 -3.78 2.80
N ASN A 21 -11.29 -3.04 1.98
CA ASN A 21 -11.87 -2.31 0.88
C ASN A 21 -12.34 -3.24 -0.25
N LEU A 22 -11.59 -4.31 -0.56
CA LEU A 22 -12.04 -5.31 -1.52
C LEU A 22 -13.28 -6.05 -1.01
N ALA A 23 -13.29 -6.43 0.27
CA ALA A 23 -14.46 -7.07 0.90
C ALA A 23 -15.70 -6.16 0.89
N LEU A 24 -15.51 -4.86 1.12
CA LEU A 24 -16.57 -3.87 1.07
C LEU A 24 -17.13 -3.68 -0.35
N GLU A 25 -16.26 -3.63 -1.37
CA GLU A 25 -16.70 -3.52 -2.77
C GLU A 25 -17.46 -4.78 -3.24
N LEU A 26 -17.03 -5.97 -2.82
CA LEU A 26 -17.77 -7.22 -3.06
C LEU A 26 -19.16 -7.16 -2.46
N LYS A 27 -19.28 -6.67 -1.22
CA LYS A 27 -20.59 -6.51 -0.56
C LYS A 27 -21.49 -5.52 -1.29
N LYS A 28 -20.99 -4.37 -1.75
CA LYS A 28 -21.75 -3.41 -2.55
C LYS A 28 -22.36 -4.02 -3.81
N ARG A 29 -21.72 -5.06 -4.35
CA ARG A 29 -22.18 -5.84 -5.52
C ARG A 29 -23.08 -7.02 -5.16
N GLY A 30 -23.49 -7.15 -3.90
CA GLY A 30 -24.37 -8.23 -3.43
C GLY A 30 -23.65 -9.55 -3.17
N PHE A 31 -22.31 -9.57 -3.17
CA PHE A 31 -21.54 -10.75 -2.79
C PHE A 31 -21.27 -10.78 -1.28
N GLU A 32 -21.22 -11.97 -0.72
CA GLU A 32 -20.86 -12.14 0.70
C GLU A 32 -19.33 -12.14 0.85
N SER A 33 -18.84 -11.39 1.82
CA SER A 33 -17.45 -11.40 2.21
C SER A 33 -17.31 -11.51 3.72
N PHE A 34 -16.31 -12.27 4.15
CA PHE A 34 -16.01 -12.53 5.54
C PHE A 34 -14.50 -12.39 5.77
N VAL A 35 -14.10 -11.70 6.82
CA VAL A 35 -12.69 -11.51 7.13
C VAL A 35 -12.32 -12.23 8.40
N ILE A 36 -11.28 -13.05 8.35
CA ILE A 36 -10.64 -13.67 9.52
C ILE A 36 -9.34 -12.90 9.79
N SER A 37 -9.31 -12.22 10.94
CA SER A 37 -8.21 -11.36 11.38
C SER A 37 -7.59 -11.87 12.68
N PHE A 38 -6.45 -11.30 13.03
CA PHE A 38 -5.79 -11.53 14.31
C PHE A 38 -5.59 -10.21 15.06
N GLY A 39 -5.53 -10.28 16.39
CA GLY A 39 -5.38 -9.12 17.25
C GLY A 39 -5.29 -9.48 18.73
N SER A 40 -5.54 -8.51 19.59
CA SER A 40 -5.38 -8.61 21.04
C SER A 40 -6.45 -9.47 21.75
N CYS A 41 -7.62 -9.64 21.16
CA CYS A 41 -8.73 -10.39 21.75
C CYS A 41 -9.53 -11.16 20.71
N ASN A 42 -10.35 -12.13 21.19
CA ASN A 42 -11.36 -12.78 20.34
C ASN A 42 -12.60 -11.87 20.31
N LYS A 43 -12.98 -11.46 19.11
CA LYS A 43 -14.22 -10.70 18.91
C LYS A 43 -14.80 -10.92 17.52
N VAL A 44 -16.09 -10.66 17.38
CA VAL A 44 -16.74 -10.55 16.09
C VAL A 44 -17.19 -9.09 15.97
N THR A 45 -16.78 -8.44 14.90
CA THR A 45 -17.13 -7.04 14.62
C THR A 45 -17.72 -6.93 13.24
N ASP A 46 -18.35 -5.80 12.99
CA ASP A 46 -18.87 -5.46 11.67
C ASP A 46 -18.17 -4.17 11.21
N TYR A 47 -17.55 -4.22 10.03
CA TYR A 47 -16.98 -3.06 9.38
C TYR A 47 -17.81 -2.70 8.16
N LYS A 48 -18.72 -1.72 8.31
CA LYS A 48 -19.64 -1.27 7.25
C LYS A 48 -20.41 -2.44 6.62
N GLY A 49 -20.78 -3.41 7.47
CA GLY A 49 -21.53 -4.59 7.11
C GLY A 49 -20.69 -5.77 6.58
N VAL A 50 -19.37 -5.67 6.58
CA VAL A 50 -18.48 -6.83 6.38
C VAL A 50 -18.18 -7.44 7.74
N LYS A 51 -18.56 -8.71 7.92
CA LYS A 51 -18.30 -9.44 9.18
C LYS A 51 -16.83 -9.77 9.32
N ILE A 52 -16.25 -9.43 10.47
CA ILE A 52 -14.85 -9.69 10.81
C ILE A 52 -14.83 -10.59 12.06
N LYS A 53 -14.21 -11.76 11.94
CA LYS A 53 -13.92 -12.62 13.09
C LYS A 53 -12.45 -12.52 13.44
N GLN A 54 -12.19 -11.88 14.57
CA GLN A 54 -10.86 -11.72 15.10
C GLN A 54 -10.54 -12.83 16.08
N TYR A 55 -9.36 -13.40 15.93
CA TYR A 55 -8.80 -14.36 16.88
C TYR A 55 -7.67 -13.73 17.68
N ARG A 56 -7.68 -13.96 18.98
CA ARG A 56 -6.56 -13.58 19.84
C ARG A 56 -5.32 -14.37 19.44
N THR A 57 -4.23 -13.65 19.22
CA THR A 57 -2.89 -14.19 18.99
C THR A 57 -1.88 -13.48 19.88
N TRP A 58 -0.69 -14.04 20.01
CA TRP A 58 0.37 -13.49 20.86
C TRP A 58 1.63 -13.26 20.05
N GLY A 59 2.40 -12.24 20.43
CA GLY A 59 3.67 -11.91 19.82
C GLY A 59 3.51 -11.02 18.57
N ASN A 60 4.46 -11.14 17.69
CA ASN A 60 4.52 -10.34 16.45
C ASN A 60 3.76 -11.03 15.29
N THR A 61 3.74 -10.40 14.13
CA THR A 61 3.09 -10.91 12.92
C THR A 61 3.59 -12.31 12.53
N MET A 62 4.87 -12.60 12.74
CA MET A 62 5.48 -13.91 12.39
C MET A 62 4.91 -15.08 13.19
N THR A 63 4.58 -14.85 14.47
CA THR A 63 3.99 -15.88 15.34
C THR A 63 2.47 -15.90 15.25
N SER A 64 1.86 -14.76 15.03
CA SER A 64 0.40 -14.61 14.99
C SER A 64 -0.24 -15.22 13.74
N ILE A 65 0.38 -15.11 12.57
CA ILE A 65 -0.19 -15.62 11.32
C ILE A 65 -0.31 -17.13 11.29
N PRO A 66 0.69 -17.96 11.66
CA PRO A 66 0.53 -19.41 11.75
C PRO A 66 -0.62 -19.82 12.69
N VAL A 67 -0.71 -19.18 13.86
CA VAL A 67 -1.78 -19.43 14.83
C VAL A 67 -3.15 -19.07 14.24
N LEU A 68 -3.26 -17.93 13.56
CA LEU A 68 -4.50 -17.51 12.88
C LEU A 68 -4.96 -18.56 11.87
N TYR A 69 -4.03 -19.04 11.06
CA TYR A 69 -4.34 -20.02 10.02
C TYR A 69 -4.85 -21.32 10.60
N LEU A 70 -4.25 -21.84 11.67
CA LEU A 70 -4.74 -23.00 12.37
C LEU A 70 -6.13 -22.76 13.00
N LYS A 71 -6.32 -21.63 13.67
CA LYS A 71 -7.62 -21.24 14.25
C LYS A 71 -8.73 -20.99 13.22
N SER A 72 -8.39 -20.71 11.97
CA SER A 72 -9.37 -20.53 10.88
C SER A 72 -9.91 -21.87 10.34
N LEU A 73 -9.19 -22.98 10.48
CA LEU A 73 -9.54 -24.28 9.90
C LEU A 73 -10.93 -24.81 10.30
N PRO A 74 -11.33 -24.78 11.58
CA PRO A 74 -12.69 -25.24 11.97
C PRO A 74 -13.80 -24.46 11.26
N TYR A 75 -13.60 -23.14 11.06
CA TYR A 75 -14.54 -22.32 10.32
C TYR A 75 -14.59 -22.72 8.84
N LEU A 76 -13.45 -22.85 8.18
CA LEU A 76 -13.37 -23.25 6.78
C LEU A 76 -14.00 -24.62 6.53
N ILE A 77 -13.71 -25.61 7.39
CA ILE A 77 -14.26 -26.97 7.27
C ILE A 77 -15.79 -26.96 7.49
N LYS A 78 -16.27 -26.24 8.53
CA LYS A 78 -17.71 -26.15 8.82
C LYS A 78 -18.49 -25.57 7.66
N TYR A 79 -18.00 -24.48 7.04
CA TYR A 79 -18.70 -23.75 5.98
C TYR A 79 -18.20 -24.06 4.57
N ARG A 80 -17.45 -25.14 4.36
CA ARG A 80 -16.80 -25.47 3.08
C ARG A 80 -17.72 -25.51 1.87
N LYS A 81 -19.00 -25.86 2.06
CA LYS A 81 -20.02 -25.90 0.98
C LYS A 81 -20.59 -24.53 0.61
N GLU A 82 -20.40 -23.54 1.48
CA GLU A 82 -20.89 -22.18 1.31
C GLU A 82 -19.79 -21.22 0.85
N ILE A 83 -18.51 -21.62 0.96
CA ILE A 83 -17.35 -20.80 0.62
C ILE A 83 -16.95 -21.08 -0.82
N ASP A 84 -17.06 -20.09 -1.67
CA ASP A 84 -16.63 -20.17 -3.07
C ASP A 84 -15.14 -19.89 -3.24
N MET A 85 -14.56 -19.01 -2.39
CA MET A 85 -13.16 -18.62 -2.48
C MET A 85 -12.54 -18.33 -1.11
N VAL A 86 -11.34 -18.85 -0.88
CA VAL A 86 -10.48 -18.51 0.26
C VAL A 86 -9.29 -17.71 -0.23
N MET A 87 -9.09 -16.50 0.32
CA MET A 87 -7.97 -15.62 -0.01
C MET A 87 -7.02 -15.44 1.18
N TYR A 88 -5.82 -15.99 1.04
CA TYR A 88 -4.75 -15.79 2.02
C TYR A 88 -4.03 -14.48 1.77
N GLN A 89 -3.95 -13.61 2.78
CA GLN A 89 -3.26 -12.33 2.69
C GLN A 89 -1.75 -12.44 2.95
N THR A 90 -1.29 -13.60 3.43
CA THR A 90 0.12 -13.89 3.64
C THR A 90 0.37 -15.36 3.30
N VAL A 91 1.20 -15.61 2.28
CA VAL A 91 1.40 -16.95 1.72
C VAL A 91 2.34 -17.79 2.57
N THR A 92 3.39 -17.19 3.14
CA THR A 92 4.55 -17.87 3.74
C THR A 92 4.20 -18.97 4.76
N PHE A 93 3.12 -18.81 5.52
CA PHE A 93 2.69 -19.77 6.55
C PHE A 93 1.39 -20.49 6.20
N SER A 94 0.89 -20.36 4.98
CA SER A 94 -0.39 -20.94 4.56
C SER A 94 -0.30 -22.42 4.12
N VAL A 95 0.82 -23.10 4.34
CA VAL A 95 1.07 -24.48 3.88
C VAL A 95 -0.06 -25.43 4.31
N ILE A 96 -0.30 -25.54 5.62
CA ILE A 96 -1.32 -26.45 6.17
C ILE A 96 -2.74 -26.03 5.72
N PRO A 97 -3.17 -24.77 5.88
CA PRO A 97 -4.46 -24.34 5.37
C PRO A 97 -4.64 -24.52 3.86
N SER A 98 -3.63 -24.24 3.06
CA SER A 98 -3.69 -24.44 1.61
C SER A 98 -3.87 -25.89 1.23
N LEU A 99 -3.19 -26.81 1.93
CA LEU A 99 -3.36 -28.25 1.74
C LEU A 99 -4.78 -28.70 2.10
N ILE A 100 -5.30 -28.27 3.24
CA ILE A 100 -6.64 -28.64 3.71
C ILE A 100 -7.70 -28.09 2.74
N VAL A 101 -7.63 -26.81 2.37
CA VAL A 101 -8.55 -26.20 1.42
C VAL A 101 -8.57 -27.00 0.09
N ARG A 102 -7.39 -27.38 -0.40
CA ARG A 102 -7.27 -28.20 -1.61
C ARG A 102 -7.86 -29.61 -1.45
N LEU A 103 -7.61 -30.30 -0.34
CA LEU A 103 -8.15 -31.64 -0.07
C LEU A 103 -9.68 -31.63 0.02
N PHE A 104 -10.29 -30.56 0.51
CA PHE A 104 -11.74 -30.39 0.57
C PHE A 104 -12.35 -29.82 -0.73
N GLY A 105 -11.57 -29.71 -1.81
CA GLY A 105 -12.04 -29.21 -3.11
C GLY A 105 -12.40 -27.74 -3.15
N MET A 106 -12.09 -26.97 -2.11
CA MET A 106 -12.36 -25.53 -2.08
C MET A 106 -11.39 -24.76 -2.99
N LYS A 107 -11.88 -23.71 -3.62
CA LYS A 107 -11.05 -22.79 -4.38
C LYS A 107 -10.25 -21.88 -3.42
N SER A 108 -8.98 -21.70 -3.71
CA SER A 108 -8.14 -20.78 -2.93
C SER A 108 -7.20 -19.98 -3.82
N SER A 109 -6.86 -18.80 -3.34
CA SER A 109 -5.84 -17.91 -3.88
C SER A 109 -5.01 -17.33 -2.75
N ALA A 110 -3.76 -16.98 -3.05
CA ALA A 110 -2.91 -16.27 -2.13
C ALA A 110 -2.45 -14.96 -2.74
N ILE A 111 -2.53 -13.88 -1.96
CA ILE A 111 -2.03 -12.57 -2.37
C ILE A 111 -0.66 -12.34 -1.77
N ILE A 112 0.29 -11.96 -2.60
CA ILE A 112 1.64 -11.58 -2.19
C ILE A 112 1.76 -10.06 -2.24
N HIS A 113 1.71 -9.43 -1.08
CA HIS A 113 1.93 -7.99 -0.92
C HIS A 113 3.43 -7.65 -0.88
N SER A 114 4.21 -8.49 -0.21
CA SER A 114 5.66 -8.39 -0.10
C SER A 114 6.24 -9.78 0.18
N LEU A 115 7.52 -9.97 -0.08
CA LEU A 115 8.23 -11.18 0.28
C LEU A 115 8.83 -11.01 1.68
N ALA A 116 8.40 -11.84 2.63
CA ALA A 116 8.78 -11.72 4.03
C ALA A 116 10.30 -11.88 4.25
N GLU A 117 10.94 -12.70 3.42
CA GLU A 117 12.39 -12.93 3.44
C GLU A 117 13.22 -11.71 3.02
N ASP A 118 12.63 -10.73 2.34
CA ASP A 118 13.34 -9.51 1.93
C ASP A 118 13.46 -8.50 3.07
N SER A 119 12.80 -8.75 4.20
CA SER A 119 12.90 -7.88 5.37
C SER A 119 14.35 -7.82 5.88
N PRO A 120 14.91 -6.61 6.06
CA PRO A 120 16.25 -6.44 6.62
C PRO A 120 16.36 -6.91 8.09
N LYS A 121 15.20 -7.07 8.76
CA LYS A 121 15.15 -7.53 10.17
C LYS A 121 15.46 -9.02 10.34
N HIS A 122 15.47 -9.80 9.25
CA HIS A 122 15.68 -11.25 9.31
C HIS A 122 17.12 -11.64 9.02
N GLY A 123 17.72 -12.46 9.91
CA GLY A 123 19.01 -13.08 9.68
C GLY A 123 18.96 -14.17 8.58
N LYS A 124 20.13 -14.58 8.09
CA LYS A 124 20.26 -15.53 6.97
C LYS A 124 19.46 -16.84 7.16
N MET A 125 19.47 -17.41 8.34
CA MET A 125 18.74 -18.66 8.65
C MET A 125 17.22 -18.47 8.58
N MET A 126 16.71 -17.37 9.14
CA MET A 126 15.28 -17.03 9.06
C MET A 126 14.84 -16.80 7.60
N LYS A 127 15.63 -16.09 6.81
CA LYS A 127 15.35 -15.89 5.37
C LYS A 127 15.24 -17.22 4.62
N ARG A 128 16.16 -18.16 4.86
CA ARG A 128 16.11 -19.51 4.25
C ARG A 128 14.86 -20.28 4.65
N PHE A 129 14.48 -20.22 5.93
CA PHE A 129 13.25 -20.85 6.44
C PHE A 129 12.01 -20.23 5.77
N LEU A 130 11.91 -18.91 5.68
CA LEU A 130 10.80 -18.20 5.04
C LEU A 130 10.71 -18.55 3.55
N MET A 131 11.83 -18.62 2.84
CA MET A 131 11.88 -19.04 1.44
C MET A 131 11.40 -20.49 1.24
N ALA A 132 11.81 -21.41 2.11
CA ALA A 132 11.36 -22.81 2.07
C ALA A 132 9.86 -22.91 2.34
N SER A 133 9.36 -22.22 3.36
CA SER A 133 7.93 -22.14 3.68
C SER A 133 7.12 -21.53 2.53
N MET A 134 7.63 -20.48 1.89
CA MET A 134 7.01 -19.88 0.72
C MET A 134 6.93 -20.86 -0.45
N ARG A 135 8.02 -21.55 -0.79
CA ARG A 135 8.04 -22.58 -1.85
C ARG A 135 6.99 -23.65 -1.61
N LEU A 136 6.94 -24.16 -0.38
CA LEU A 136 5.99 -25.21 -0.01
C LEU A 136 4.53 -24.68 -0.10
N ALA A 137 4.25 -23.50 0.42
CA ALA A 137 2.92 -22.91 0.33
C ALA A 137 2.47 -22.68 -1.12
N LEU A 138 3.37 -22.19 -1.98
CA LEU A 138 3.10 -21.98 -3.40
C LEU A 138 2.84 -23.29 -4.17
N ALA A 139 3.42 -24.42 -3.73
CA ALA A 139 3.15 -25.73 -4.31
C ALA A 139 1.69 -26.19 -4.08
N PHE A 140 1.11 -25.83 -2.94
CA PHE A 140 -0.28 -26.19 -2.60
C PHE A 140 -1.31 -25.12 -2.99
N THR A 141 -0.88 -23.89 -3.28
CA THR A 141 -1.78 -22.81 -3.74
C THR A 141 -1.81 -22.79 -5.27
N LYS A 142 -2.96 -23.16 -5.85
CA LYS A 142 -3.12 -23.21 -7.31
C LYS A 142 -2.98 -21.81 -7.90
N ASN A 143 -3.71 -20.86 -7.33
CA ASN A 143 -3.84 -19.51 -7.85
C ASN A 143 -3.09 -18.52 -6.96
N VAL A 144 -2.12 -17.82 -7.53
CA VAL A 144 -1.32 -16.82 -6.83
C VAL A 144 -1.52 -15.47 -7.49
N VAL A 145 -1.75 -14.48 -6.66
CA VAL A 145 -1.99 -13.10 -7.07
C VAL A 145 -0.90 -12.21 -6.46
N THR A 146 -0.44 -11.23 -7.21
CA THR A 146 0.48 -10.20 -6.73
C THR A 146 -0.11 -8.82 -6.95
N ILE A 147 0.39 -7.82 -6.23
CA ILE A 147 -0.12 -6.45 -6.30
C ILE A 147 0.46 -5.64 -7.46
N SER A 148 1.44 -6.15 -8.19
CA SER A 148 2.09 -5.47 -9.33
C SER A 148 2.76 -6.47 -10.26
N CYS A 149 2.97 -6.09 -11.53
CA CYS A 149 3.73 -6.90 -12.49
C CYS A 149 5.19 -7.03 -12.06
N THR A 150 5.76 -6.00 -11.48
CA THR A 150 7.11 -6.02 -10.88
C THR A 150 7.22 -7.13 -9.84
N LYS A 151 6.23 -7.23 -8.93
CA LYS A 151 6.21 -8.28 -7.91
C LYS A 151 5.96 -9.66 -8.52
N ALA A 152 5.13 -9.77 -9.57
CA ALA A 152 4.91 -11.03 -10.28
C ALA A 152 6.20 -11.56 -10.92
N LYS A 153 6.99 -10.68 -11.56
CA LYS A 153 8.32 -11.03 -12.12
C LYS A 153 9.28 -11.48 -11.02
N GLU A 154 9.30 -10.81 -9.89
CA GLU A 154 10.15 -11.16 -8.76
C GLU A 154 9.81 -12.56 -8.19
N VAL A 155 8.51 -12.86 -8.04
CA VAL A 155 8.05 -14.18 -7.60
C VAL A 155 8.41 -15.26 -8.63
N TYR A 156 8.22 -14.98 -9.91
CA TYR A 156 8.57 -15.92 -10.97
C TYR A 156 10.08 -16.22 -10.98
N ASN A 157 10.93 -15.20 -10.92
CA ASN A 157 12.38 -15.37 -10.92
C ASN A 157 12.90 -16.17 -9.71
N ARG A 158 12.24 -16.02 -8.55
CA ARG A 158 12.70 -16.65 -7.29
C ARG A 158 12.08 -18.03 -7.06
N TYR A 159 10.84 -18.23 -7.47
CA TYR A 159 10.05 -19.42 -7.15
C TYR A 159 9.51 -20.18 -8.36
N HIS A 160 9.74 -19.70 -9.57
CA HIS A 160 9.20 -20.23 -10.83
C HIS A 160 7.66 -20.40 -10.80
N LYS A 161 6.97 -19.52 -10.07
CA LYS A 161 5.51 -19.49 -9.96
C LYS A 161 4.93 -18.32 -10.73
N SER A 162 4.13 -18.62 -11.73
CA SER A 162 3.36 -17.60 -12.44
C SER A 162 2.26 -17.03 -11.54
N CYS A 163 2.09 -15.72 -11.58
CA CYS A 163 1.12 -14.99 -10.77
C CYS A 163 0.22 -14.14 -11.66
N LYS A 164 -1.05 -14.06 -11.30
CA LYS A 164 -1.95 -13.01 -11.80
C LYS A 164 -1.68 -11.71 -11.06
N VAL A 165 -2.06 -10.58 -11.66
CA VAL A 165 -1.86 -9.27 -11.03
C VAL A 165 -3.20 -8.67 -10.65
N LEU A 166 -3.35 -8.33 -9.37
CA LEU A 166 -4.51 -7.62 -8.82
C LEU A 166 -4.00 -6.48 -7.94
N PRO A 167 -3.91 -5.26 -8.48
CA PRO A 167 -3.39 -4.12 -7.74
C PRO A 167 -4.24 -3.74 -6.53
N CYS A 168 -3.72 -2.88 -5.67
CA CYS A 168 -4.52 -2.20 -4.65
C CYS A 168 -5.31 -1.07 -5.30
N GLY A 169 -6.56 -0.91 -4.87
CA GLY A 169 -7.37 0.24 -5.24
C GLY A 169 -7.12 1.45 -4.37
N VAL A 170 -7.48 2.62 -4.89
CA VAL A 170 -7.58 3.86 -4.12
C VAL A 170 -8.97 4.48 -4.29
N PHE A 171 -9.33 5.39 -3.39
CA PHE A 171 -10.56 6.15 -3.48
C PHE A 171 -10.34 7.42 -4.30
N LEU A 172 -11.33 7.77 -5.11
CA LEU A 172 -11.36 9.06 -5.78
C LEU A 172 -11.82 10.15 -4.78
N PRO A 173 -11.41 11.40 -5.01
CA PRO A 173 -11.91 12.53 -4.24
C PRO A 173 -13.42 12.59 -4.22
N ILE A 174 -13.99 12.77 -3.03
CA ILE A 174 -15.42 13.01 -2.84
C ILE A 174 -15.67 14.49 -2.55
N ASN A 175 -16.79 14.99 -3.04
CA ASN A 175 -17.24 16.35 -2.77
C ASN A 175 -17.93 16.38 -1.40
N LYS A 176 -17.16 16.63 -0.35
CA LYS A 176 -17.67 16.87 1.01
C LYS A 176 -16.92 18.02 1.65
N GLU A 177 -17.52 18.66 2.62
CA GLU A 177 -16.81 19.55 3.53
C GLU A 177 -15.75 18.75 4.27
N LEU A 178 -14.55 19.30 4.33
CA LEU A 178 -13.39 18.69 4.97
C LEU A 178 -12.98 19.53 6.17
N ASN A 179 -12.62 18.86 7.24
CA ASN A 179 -11.89 19.53 8.29
C ASN A 179 -10.48 19.85 7.77
N THR A 180 -10.15 21.14 7.66
CA THR A 180 -8.86 21.65 7.17
C THR A 180 -7.95 22.14 8.30
N ASP A 181 -8.31 21.93 9.57
CA ASP A 181 -7.54 22.38 10.75
C ASP A 181 -6.05 22.03 10.68
N ILE A 182 -5.70 20.93 10.01
CA ILE A 182 -4.31 20.51 9.87
C ILE A 182 -3.47 21.54 9.09
N LEU A 183 -4.07 22.26 8.15
CA LEU A 183 -3.38 23.29 7.37
C LEU A 183 -3.10 24.49 8.28
N GLU A 184 -4.09 24.96 9.02
CA GLU A 184 -3.99 26.10 9.91
C GLU A 184 -3.06 25.82 11.08
N LYS A 185 -3.25 24.71 11.79
CA LYS A 185 -2.43 24.30 12.95
C LYS A 185 -0.95 24.13 12.64
N ASN A 186 -0.61 23.84 11.40
CA ASN A 186 0.78 23.66 10.97
C ASN A 186 1.26 24.78 10.05
N GLU A 187 0.52 25.87 9.91
CA GLU A 187 0.84 27.02 9.04
C GLU A 187 1.17 26.61 7.60
N ILE A 188 0.42 25.60 7.06
CA ILE A 188 0.63 25.06 5.72
C ILE A 188 -0.09 25.95 4.68
N GLN A 189 0.67 26.49 3.74
CA GLN A 189 0.15 27.38 2.70
C GLN A 189 -0.49 26.60 1.56
N VAL A 190 -1.80 26.77 1.38
CA VAL A 190 -2.57 26.13 0.30
C VAL A 190 -1.96 26.41 -1.07
N GLY A 191 -1.75 25.37 -1.84
CA GLY A 191 -1.21 25.46 -3.20
C GLY A 191 0.28 25.81 -3.30
N LYS A 192 1.02 25.84 -2.16
CA LYS A 192 2.44 26.19 -2.13
C LYS A 192 3.30 25.15 -1.39
N PHE A 193 2.93 23.89 -1.45
CA PHE A 193 3.74 22.87 -0.81
C PHE A 193 3.87 21.58 -1.63
N PHE A 194 5.03 20.96 -1.48
CA PHE A 194 5.32 19.58 -1.88
C PHE A 194 4.89 18.65 -0.76
N LEU A 195 4.28 17.51 -1.10
CA LEU A 195 3.74 16.59 -0.12
C LEU A 195 4.35 15.20 -0.28
N THR A 196 4.70 14.58 0.82
CA THR A 196 4.93 13.16 0.92
C THR A 196 4.24 12.61 2.18
N ILE A 197 3.56 11.49 2.08
CA ILE A 197 2.89 10.82 3.22
C ILE A 197 3.27 9.36 3.20
N GLY A 198 3.71 8.84 4.34
CA GLY A 198 3.99 7.42 4.46
C GLY A 198 4.69 7.04 5.74
N ARG A 199 5.03 5.76 5.84
CA ARG A 199 5.84 5.27 6.94
C ARG A 199 7.24 5.91 6.87
N ILE A 200 7.69 6.46 7.98
CA ILE A 200 9.03 7.05 8.08
C ILE A 200 10.04 5.91 8.22
N ASP A 201 10.64 5.55 7.10
CA ASP A 201 11.50 4.37 6.92
C ASP A 201 12.63 4.70 5.92
N PRO A 202 13.88 4.25 6.14
CA PRO A 202 15.01 4.55 5.26
C PRO A 202 14.78 4.27 3.77
N ILE A 203 13.94 3.27 3.44
CA ILE A 203 13.62 2.92 2.04
C ILE A 203 12.91 4.06 1.28
N LYS A 204 12.31 5.00 2.01
CA LYS A 204 11.57 6.15 1.46
C LYS A 204 12.48 7.34 1.12
N ASN A 205 13.75 7.33 1.60
CA ASN A 205 14.76 8.36 1.34
C ASN A 205 14.27 9.80 1.64
N TYR A 206 13.62 10.02 2.78
CA TYR A 206 13.15 11.35 3.16
C TYR A 206 14.29 12.36 3.29
N GLU A 207 15.51 11.91 3.62
CA GLU A 207 16.72 12.72 3.63
C GLU A 207 17.00 13.35 2.28
N VAL A 208 16.72 12.67 1.19
CA VAL A 208 16.91 13.17 -0.18
C VAL A 208 15.94 14.33 -0.47
N LEU A 209 14.69 14.21 -0.05
CA LEU A 209 13.70 15.32 -0.19
C LEU A 209 14.09 16.54 0.64
N ILE A 210 14.54 16.32 1.88
CA ILE A 210 14.98 17.40 2.78
C ILE A 210 16.17 18.11 2.19
N ASP A 211 17.19 17.38 1.73
CA ASP A 211 18.39 17.98 1.13
C ASP A 211 18.08 18.72 -0.15
N ALA A 212 17.26 18.15 -1.03
CA ALA A 212 16.82 18.77 -2.26
C ALA A 212 16.07 20.09 -1.99
N PHE A 213 15.17 20.08 -1.00
CA PHE A 213 14.41 21.25 -0.61
C PHE A 213 15.31 22.34 0.00
N LYS A 214 16.26 21.96 0.86
CA LYS A 214 17.21 22.92 1.47
C LYS A 214 18.18 23.53 0.45
N LYS A 215 18.58 22.75 -0.57
CA LYS A 215 19.60 23.15 -1.55
C LYS A 215 19.20 24.39 -2.36
N HIS A 216 17.94 24.60 -2.67
CA HIS A 216 17.44 25.73 -3.48
C HIS A 216 16.84 26.86 -2.65
N ASN A 217 16.78 26.74 -1.33
CA ASN A 217 16.19 27.74 -0.45
C ASN A 217 14.78 28.21 -0.92
N HIS A 218 13.84 27.28 -0.97
CA HIS A 218 12.45 27.48 -1.44
C HIS A 218 11.66 28.42 -0.51
N VAL A 219 11.91 29.72 -0.57
CA VAL A 219 11.42 30.75 0.38
C VAL A 219 9.88 30.79 0.44
N ASN A 220 9.23 30.65 -0.72
CA ASN A 220 7.77 30.80 -0.87
C ASN A 220 7.04 29.46 -0.88
N TYR A 221 7.72 28.37 -0.64
CA TYR A 221 7.17 27.03 -0.71
C TYR A 221 7.50 26.24 0.55
N GLN A 222 6.78 25.14 0.75
CA GLN A 222 6.95 24.28 1.90
C GLN A 222 7.13 22.82 1.47
N LEU A 223 7.81 22.02 2.30
CA LEU A 223 7.86 20.57 2.19
C LEU A 223 7.12 19.98 3.37
N VAL A 224 6.03 19.26 3.12
CA VAL A 224 5.21 18.60 4.15
C VAL A 224 5.46 17.09 4.12
N ILE A 225 5.94 16.55 5.26
CA ILE A 225 6.28 15.15 5.43
C ILE A 225 5.36 14.55 6.50
N GLY A 226 4.30 13.85 6.05
CA GLY A 226 3.35 13.18 6.94
C GLY A 226 3.77 11.75 7.28
N GLY A 227 3.85 11.43 8.58
CA GLY A 227 4.19 10.10 9.07
C GLY A 227 4.63 10.11 10.53
N ASP A 228 4.84 8.90 11.10
CA ASP A 228 5.33 8.75 12.47
C ASP A 228 6.84 8.97 12.55
N ILE A 229 7.24 10.09 13.13
CA ILE A 229 8.64 10.48 13.33
C ILE A 229 9.25 9.91 14.64
N ASN A 230 8.50 9.18 15.47
CA ASN A 230 8.92 8.72 16.78
C ASN A 230 9.83 7.48 16.76
N ASN A 231 10.46 7.19 15.65
CA ASN A 231 11.43 6.10 15.49
C ASN A 231 12.85 6.65 15.28
N ALA A 232 13.85 5.77 15.28
CA ALA A 232 15.26 6.19 15.16
C ALA A 232 15.52 6.98 13.87
N TYR A 233 15.03 6.52 12.72
CA TYR A 233 15.17 7.22 11.44
C TYR A 233 14.36 8.52 11.40
N GLY A 234 13.18 8.55 12.02
CA GLY A 234 12.37 9.77 12.15
C GLY A 234 13.14 10.88 12.86
N ARG A 235 13.84 10.55 13.94
CA ARG A 235 14.69 11.53 14.64
C ARG A 235 15.82 12.06 13.76
N THR A 236 16.43 11.22 12.92
CA THR A 236 17.51 11.68 12.02
C THR A 236 16.99 12.62 10.94
N ILE A 237 15.80 12.40 10.37
CA ILE A 237 15.23 13.30 9.36
C ILE A 237 14.75 14.62 9.95
N VAL A 238 14.21 14.62 11.18
CA VAL A 238 13.86 15.86 11.89
C VAL A 238 15.10 16.68 12.19
N GLU A 239 16.19 16.06 12.66
CA GLU A 239 17.47 16.73 12.87
C GLU A 239 18.02 17.32 11.57
N ARG A 240 17.94 16.57 10.45
CA ARG A 240 18.37 17.03 9.14
C ARG A 240 17.57 18.24 8.63
N ALA A 241 16.31 18.37 9.01
CA ALA A 241 15.44 19.48 8.66
C ALA A 241 15.70 20.74 9.49
N LYS A 242 16.44 20.66 10.59
CA LYS A 242 16.74 21.82 11.43
C LYS A 242 17.30 22.99 10.64
N GLY A 243 16.91 24.20 11.04
CA GLY A 243 17.27 25.44 10.37
C GLY A 243 16.43 25.79 9.14
N CYS A 244 15.52 24.91 8.69
CA CYS A 244 14.59 25.20 7.60
C CYS A 244 13.14 25.15 8.11
N LYS A 245 12.58 26.33 8.42
CA LYS A 245 11.21 26.47 8.97
C LYS A 245 10.11 26.02 7.98
N ASN A 246 10.44 25.97 6.69
CA ASN A 246 9.51 25.58 5.64
C ASN A 246 9.38 24.07 5.45
N ILE A 247 10.09 23.24 6.25
CA ILE A 247 9.91 21.80 6.30
C ILE A 247 9.04 21.45 7.49
N ILE A 248 7.86 20.88 7.22
CA ILE A 248 6.79 20.69 8.20
C ILE A 248 6.52 19.21 8.40
N PHE A 249 6.45 18.80 9.66
CA PHE A 249 6.11 17.42 10.07
C PHE A 249 4.78 17.43 10.85
N PRO A 250 3.64 17.27 10.19
CA PRO A 250 2.33 17.29 10.86
C PRO A 250 2.05 16.01 11.68
N GLY A 251 3.01 15.07 11.73
CA GLY A 251 2.83 13.77 12.37
C GLY A 251 2.05 12.78 11.49
N ILE A 252 1.38 11.82 12.15
CA ILE A 252 0.58 10.81 11.47
C ILE A 252 -0.73 11.45 10.97
N VAL A 253 -1.06 11.27 9.69
CA VAL A 253 -2.24 11.89 9.06
C VAL A 253 -3.21 10.84 8.52
N TYR A 254 -4.49 10.97 8.87
CA TYR A 254 -5.59 10.10 8.44
C TYR A 254 -6.83 10.92 8.08
N GLY A 255 -7.81 10.27 7.45
CA GLY A 255 -9.12 10.84 7.19
C GLY A 255 -9.06 12.21 6.53
N ASP A 256 -9.81 13.17 7.06
CA ASP A 256 -9.93 14.50 6.49
C ASP A 256 -8.62 15.28 6.48
N ALA A 257 -7.76 15.10 7.47
CA ALA A 257 -6.42 15.70 7.50
C ALA A 257 -5.55 15.26 6.31
N LYS A 258 -5.54 13.96 6.00
CA LYS A 258 -4.84 13.42 4.82
C LYS A 258 -5.44 13.96 3.53
N ILE A 259 -6.76 13.99 3.44
CA ILE A 259 -7.49 14.51 2.28
C ILE A 259 -7.19 16.00 2.07
N ALA A 260 -7.19 16.79 3.14
CA ALA A 260 -6.87 18.23 3.07
C ALA A 260 -5.46 18.47 2.52
N LEU A 261 -4.45 17.71 2.97
CA LEU A 261 -3.09 17.80 2.44
C LEU A 261 -3.03 17.39 0.96
N LEU A 262 -3.62 16.25 0.58
CA LEU A 262 -3.66 15.78 -0.80
C LEU A 262 -4.39 16.74 -1.73
N LYS A 263 -5.49 17.33 -1.29
CA LYS A 263 -6.27 18.30 -2.08
C LYS A 263 -5.51 19.59 -2.35
N ASN A 264 -4.67 20.04 -1.43
CA ASN A 264 -4.07 21.37 -1.45
C ASN A 264 -2.58 21.39 -1.79
N CYS A 265 -1.87 20.27 -1.93
CA CYS A 265 -0.48 20.27 -2.37
C CYS A 265 -0.35 20.57 -3.88
N MET A 266 0.84 21.00 -4.30
CA MET A 266 1.20 21.19 -5.71
C MET A 266 1.58 19.84 -6.36
N ALA A 267 2.43 19.10 -5.69
CA ALA A 267 3.00 17.86 -6.16
C ALA A 267 3.06 16.80 -5.05
N TYR A 268 3.03 15.55 -5.46
CA TYR A 268 3.25 14.43 -4.55
C TYR A 268 4.62 13.81 -4.81
N CYS A 269 5.46 13.78 -3.77
CA CYS A 269 6.84 13.32 -3.87
C CYS A 269 6.96 11.88 -3.33
N LEU A 270 7.51 10.98 -4.14
CA LEU A 270 7.82 9.61 -3.75
C LEU A 270 9.19 9.20 -4.28
N VAL A 271 10.25 9.48 -3.50
CA VAL A 271 11.66 9.25 -3.89
C VAL A 271 12.22 7.95 -3.32
N SER A 272 11.39 6.95 -3.15
CA SER A 272 11.73 5.65 -2.56
C SER A 272 12.79 4.89 -3.37
N SER A 273 13.58 4.07 -2.68
CA SER A 273 14.50 3.11 -3.31
C SER A 273 13.80 1.83 -3.76
N SER A 274 12.65 1.48 -3.19
CA SER A 274 11.86 0.30 -3.55
C SER A 274 10.41 0.45 -3.08
N GLU A 275 9.48 -0.04 -3.89
CA GLU A 275 8.05 -0.13 -3.59
C GLU A 275 7.48 -1.47 -4.10
N GLY A 276 6.44 -1.96 -3.44
CA GLY A 276 5.66 -3.08 -3.97
C GLY A 276 4.65 -2.62 -5.01
N LEU A 277 3.69 -1.81 -4.57
CA LEU A 277 2.82 -0.94 -5.37
C LEU A 277 2.80 0.41 -4.65
N PRO A 278 3.05 1.52 -5.34
CA PRO A 278 3.17 2.83 -4.70
C PRO A 278 1.79 3.45 -4.37
N ILE A 279 1.06 2.86 -3.41
CA ILE A 279 -0.32 3.27 -3.06
C ILE A 279 -0.39 4.75 -2.71
N ALA A 280 0.56 5.27 -1.94
CA ALA A 280 0.60 6.68 -1.56
C ALA A 280 0.76 7.61 -2.78
N LEU A 281 1.50 7.18 -3.80
CA LEU A 281 1.57 7.89 -5.08
C LEU A 281 0.22 7.84 -5.81
N LEU A 282 -0.42 6.66 -5.88
CA LEU A 282 -1.75 6.53 -6.48
C LEU A 282 -2.79 7.43 -5.79
N GLU A 283 -2.70 7.57 -4.47
CA GLU A 283 -3.53 8.52 -3.70
C GLU A 283 -3.22 9.97 -4.12
N GLY A 284 -1.97 10.39 -4.22
CA GLY A 284 -1.60 11.71 -4.75
C GLY A 284 -2.12 11.94 -6.17
N MET A 285 -1.95 10.94 -7.03
CA MET A 285 -2.45 10.96 -8.41
C MET A 285 -3.97 11.09 -8.48
N SER A 286 -4.73 10.43 -7.59
CA SER A 286 -6.21 10.53 -7.56
C SER A 286 -6.69 11.97 -7.32
N TYR A 287 -5.89 12.80 -6.64
CA TYR A 287 -6.12 14.23 -6.45
C TYR A 287 -5.51 15.09 -7.56
N GLY A 288 -5.03 14.51 -8.64
CA GLY A 288 -4.46 15.23 -9.77
C GLY A 288 -3.13 15.91 -9.45
N LYS A 289 -2.32 15.36 -8.56
CA LYS A 289 -1.04 15.95 -8.18
C LYS A 289 0.07 15.55 -9.13
N ILE A 290 1.00 16.47 -9.37
CA ILE A 290 2.18 16.24 -10.21
C ILE A 290 3.06 15.18 -9.50
N PRO A 291 3.39 14.04 -10.15
CA PRO A 291 4.26 13.06 -9.54
C PRO A 291 5.73 13.49 -9.60
N VAL A 292 6.41 13.60 -8.45
CA VAL A 292 7.87 13.71 -8.34
C VAL A 292 8.40 12.40 -7.80
N VAL A 293 9.12 11.62 -8.62
CA VAL A 293 9.31 10.20 -8.36
C VAL A 293 10.71 9.71 -8.73
N THR A 294 11.16 8.65 -8.06
CA THR A 294 12.36 7.90 -8.46
C THR A 294 12.05 6.87 -9.54
N ARG A 295 13.05 6.63 -10.40
CA ARG A 295 12.99 5.64 -11.47
C ARG A 295 13.25 4.23 -10.92
N ILE A 296 12.20 3.64 -10.34
CA ILE A 296 12.19 2.26 -9.86
C ILE A 296 11.09 1.45 -10.58
N PRO A 297 11.26 0.12 -10.74
CA PRO A 297 10.37 -0.70 -11.60
C PRO A 297 8.88 -0.56 -11.26
N SER A 298 8.51 -0.52 -9.99
CA SER A 298 7.10 -0.43 -9.57
C SER A 298 6.46 0.94 -9.87
N ILE A 299 7.23 2.03 -9.90
CA ILE A 299 6.75 3.36 -10.31
C ILE A 299 6.71 3.46 -11.84
N GLN A 300 7.72 2.92 -12.51
CA GLN A 300 7.75 2.85 -13.98
C GLN A 300 6.53 2.08 -14.53
N GLU A 301 6.16 0.95 -13.89
CA GLU A 301 4.96 0.18 -14.22
C GLU A 301 3.68 1.04 -14.25
N VAL A 302 3.58 2.04 -13.37
CA VAL A 302 2.40 2.91 -13.24
C VAL A 302 2.45 4.08 -14.22
N LEU A 303 3.59 4.71 -14.42
CA LEU A 303 3.70 6.03 -15.06
C LEU A 303 4.38 6.05 -16.42
N GLU A 304 5.37 5.15 -16.66
CA GLU A 304 6.30 5.31 -17.79
C GLU A 304 5.60 5.25 -19.16
N LYS A 305 4.63 4.35 -19.34
CA LYS A 305 3.87 4.25 -20.60
C LYS A 305 3.05 5.50 -20.94
N TYR A 306 2.73 6.32 -19.95
CA TYR A 306 1.97 7.57 -20.11
C TYR A 306 2.87 8.79 -20.27
N LYS A 307 4.19 8.62 -20.14
CA LYS A 307 5.21 9.67 -20.27
C LYS A 307 4.98 10.83 -19.31
N ILE A 308 4.52 10.57 -18.10
CA ILE A 308 4.33 11.56 -17.04
C ILE A 308 5.22 11.29 -15.83
N GLY A 309 5.33 12.29 -14.96
CA GLY A 309 6.16 12.29 -13.77
C GLY A 309 7.47 13.02 -13.99
N LEU A 310 7.92 13.71 -12.95
CA LEU A 310 9.24 14.32 -12.87
C LEU A 310 10.16 13.30 -12.21
N TRP A 311 11.03 12.71 -13.00
CA TRP A 311 11.83 11.56 -12.63
C TRP A 311 13.16 11.93 -12.06
N SER A 312 13.62 11.15 -11.08
CA SER A 312 14.99 11.19 -10.56
C SER A 312 15.57 9.78 -10.42
N THR A 313 16.89 9.69 -10.47
CA THR A 313 17.61 8.48 -10.04
C THR A 313 17.48 8.33 -8.53
N VAL A 314 17.53 7.10 -8.04
CA VAL A 314 17.46 6.81 -6.60
C VAL A 314 18.59 7.54 -5.86
N LYS A 315 18.23 8.27 -4.79
CA LYS A 315 19.15 9.07 -3.96
C LYS A 315 19.86 10.24 -4.67
N ASN A 316 19.37 10.69 -5.79
CA ASN A 316 19.93 11.83 -6.50
C ASN A 316 19.26 13.12 -6.05
N VAL A 317 19.91 13.87 -5.17
CA VAL A 317 19.45 15.15 -4.62
C VAL A 317 19.33 16.20 -5.70
N GLU A 318 20.28 16.28 -6.65
CA GLU A 318 20.33 17.26 -7.73
C GLU A 318 19.10 17.17 -8.64
N GLU A 319 18.76 15.96 -9.07
CA GLU A 319 17.60 15.73 -9.94
C GLU A 319 16.29 16.03 -9.21
N VAL A 320 16.17 15.67 -7.93
CA VAL A 320 14.99 16.02 -7.13
C VAL A 320 14.88 17.52 -6.95
N THR A 321 15.98 18.23 -6.69
CA THR A 321 16.02 19.70 -6.62
C THR A 321 15.56 20.32 -7.93
N ALA A 322 16.10 19.86 -9.07
CA ALA A 322 15.73 20.37 -10.39
C ALA A 322 14.22 20.16 -10.68
N ASN A 323 13.67 19.00 -10.28
CA ASN A 323 12.25 18.72 -10.42
C ASN A 323 11.37 19.66 -9.58
N MET A 324 11.75 19.97 -8.33
CA MET A 324 11.04 20.92 -7.50
C MET A 324 11.08 22.34 -8.11
N ILE A 325 12.25 22.80 -8.56
CA ILE A 325 12.42 24.09 -9.22
C ILE A 325 11.56 24.18 -10.49
N ALA A 326 11.50 23.13 -11.30
CA ALA A 326 10.69 23.10 -12.50
C ALA A 326 9.19 23.30 -12.18
N ILE A 327 8.69 22.68 -11.11
CA ILE A 327 7.30 22.87 -10.66
C ILE A 327 7.06 24.32 -10.20
N GLU A 328 7.98 24.92 -9.47
CA GLU A 328 7.84 26.31 -9.01
C GLU A 328 7.81 27.30 -10.17
N LYS A 329 8.66 27.08 -11.18
CA LYS A 329 8.78 27.95 -12.34
C LYS A 329 7.61 27.83 -13.31
N ASP A 330 7.11 26.60 -13.52
CA ASP A 330 6.13 26.33 -14.58
C ASP A 330 5.00 25.39 -14.14
N PHE A 331 4.45 25.67 -12.96
CA PHE A 331 3.35 24.90 -12.40
C PHE A 331 2.16 24.77 -13.35
N ASN A 332 1.81 25.85 -14.06
CA ASN A 332 0.63 25.87 -14.93
C ASN A 332 0.75 24.90 -16.10
N THR A 333 1.90 24.73 -16.69
CA THR A 333 2.16 23.74 -17.73
C THR A 333 2.22 22.32 -17.12
N LEU A 334 2.94 22.16 -16.03
CA LEU A 334 3.16 20.83 -15.42
C LEU A 334 1.92 20.24 -14.76
N LYS A 335 0.95 21.06 -14.33
CA LYS A 335 -0.31 20.56 -13.74
C LYS A 335 -1.13 19.68 -14.70
N VAL A 336 -0.87 19.73 -16.01
CA VAL A 336 -1.46 18.81 -16.99
C VAL A 336 -1.06 17.37 -16.69
N GLN A 337 0.17 17.13 -16.25
CA GLN A 337 0.62 15.81 -15.81
C GLN A 337 -0.22 15.28 -14.63
N GLY A 338 -0.63 16.14 -13.72
CA GLY A 338 -1.52 15.78 -12.62
C GLY A 338 -2.91 15.33 -13.12
N LYS A 339 -3.46 16.00 -14.15
CA LYS A 339 -4.72 15.57 -14.78
C LYS A 339 -4.59 14.17 -15.39
N THR A 340 -3.51 13.93 -16.14
CA THR A 340 -3.22 12.61 -16.71
C THR A 340 -3.01 11.57 -15.61
N ALA A 341 -2.29 11.92 -14.53
CA ALA A 341 -2.09 11.05 -13.38
C ALA A 341 -3.44 10.62 -12.75
N ARG A 342 -4.36 11.56 -12.60
CA ARG A 342 -5.72 11.27 -12.12
C ARG A 342 -6.46 10.32 -13.05
N GLN A 343 -6.43 10.57 -14.36
CA GLN A 343 -7.08 9.70 -15.35
C GLN A 343 -6.55 8.26 -15.28
N ILE A 344 -5.23 8.08 -15.10
CA ILE A 344 -4.63 6.74 -14.91
C ILE A 344 -5.26 6.01 -13.72
N VAL A 345 -5.48 6.73 -12.62
CA VAL A 345 -6.10 6.14 -11.42
C VAL A 345 -7.56 5.83 -11.67
N GLU A 346 -8.30 6.75 -12.29
CA GLU A 346 -9.71 6.57 -12.65
C GLU A 346 -9.92 5.35 -13.57
N ASP A 347 -9.01 5.11 -14.51
CA ASP A 347 -9.10 4.01 -15.47
C ASP A 347 -8.60 2.66 -14.95
N ASN A 348 -7.71 2.64 -13.93
CA ASN A 348 -7.00 1.41 -13.60
C ASN A 348 -6.95 1.03 -12.12
N TYR A 349 -7.13 1.98 -11.20
CA TYR A 349 -6.78 1.78 -9.79
C TYR A 349 -7.88 2.18 -8.80
N THR A 350 -9.13 2.30 -9.23
CA THR A 350 -10.24 2.50 -8.29
C THR A 350 -10.68 1.18 -7.68
N TRP A 351 -11.19 1.20 -6.45
CA TRP A 351 -11.70 -0.02 -5.80
C TRP A 351 -12.79 -0.74 -6.61
N PRO A 352 -13.75 -0.05 -7.26
CA PRO A 352 -14.68 -0.70 -8.17
C PRO A 352 -14.01 -1.53 -9.25
N GLN A 353 -13.02 -0.97 -9.96
CA GLN A 353 -12.29 -1.68 -11.02
C GLN A 353 -11.45 -2.85 -10.50
N ILE A 354 -10.83 -2.68 -9.33
CA ILE A 354 -10.09 -3.78 -8.69
C ILE A 354 -11.04 -4.92 -8.31
N CYS A 355 -12.24 -4.59 -7.84
CA CYS A 355 -13.26 -5.61 -7.56
C CYS A 355 -13.73 -6.33 -8.83
N ASP A 356 -13.94 -5.63 -9.95
CA ASP A 356 -14.30 -6.25 -11.22
C ASP A 356 -13.22 -7.21 -11.70
N ARG A 357 -11.95 -6.79 -11.68
CA ARG A 357 -10.81 -7.68 -11.99
C ARG A 357 -10.72 -8.88 -11.05
N TYR A 358 -11.03 -8.69 -9.76
CA TYR A 358 -11.09 -9.80 -8.81
C TYR A 358 -12.16 -10.81 -9.20
N LEU A 359 -13.37 -10.35 -9.55
CA LEU A 359 -14.46 -11.23 -9.96
C LEU A 359 -14.15 -12.01 -11.23
N GLU A 360 -13.45 -11.40 -12.18
CA GLU A 360 -12.95 -12.07 -13.38
C GLU A 360 -11.94 -13.15 -13.03
N LEU A 361 -10.95 -12.83 -12.18
CA LEU A 361 -9.95 -13.80 -11.71
C LEU A 361 -10.57 -14.99 -11.01
N VAL A 362 -11.59 -14.79 -10.18
CA VAL A 362 -12.27 -15.90 -9.47
C VAL A 362 -12.99 -16.85 -10.44
N LYS A 363 -13.48 -16.35 -11.57
CA LYS A 363 -14.09 -17.21 -12.61
C LYS A 363 -13.04 -18.10 -13.28
N GLU A 364 -11.82 -17.59 -13.47
CA GLU A 364 -10.70 -18.35 -14.04
C GLU A 364 -10.09 -19.39 -13.09
N PHE A 365 -10.30 -19.25 -11.79
CA PHE A 365 -9.80 -20.13 -10.73
C PHE A 365 -10.73 -21.33 -10.53
#